data_c24b38613f73a1674771b86d89c80d84
#
_entry.id   c24b38613f73a1674771b86d89c80d84
#
_cell.length_a   1.000
_cell.length_b   1.000
_cell.length_c   1.000
_cell.angle_alpha   90.00
_cell.angle_beta   90.00
_cell.angle_gamma   90.00
#
_symmetry.space_group_name_H-M   'P 1'
#
loop_
_entity.id
_entity.type
_entity.pdbx_description
1 polymer ?
#
loop_
_entity_poly.entity_id
_entity_poly.type
_entity_poly.pdbx_seq_one_letter_code
_entity_poly.pdbx_strand_id
1 'polypeptide(L)'
;MEKKYLRKHFALYLCLVILNLAFIWGNSFVPGEISGEISGGIFEVFSDLFAVFGDKGQFVLRKLAHFSEFTALGFFLTGLWRNISCREHVTAPLLLGLAAACIDETIQIFSPGRGSSLIDVWIDFSGVCLGFLLSRLLRHLLDRKAARKGPHT
;
A
#
# COMPACT_ATOMS: atom_id res chain seq x y z
N MET A 1 26.91 -12.64 -12.13
CA MET A 1 26.58 -11.19 -12.14
C MET A 1 25.18 -10.88 -11.58
N GLU A 2 24.18 -11.74 -11.73
CA GLU A 2 22.78 -11.54 -11.23
C GLU A 2 22.65 -11.31 -9.73
N LYS A 3 23.33 -12.09 -8.88
CA LYS A 3 23.23 -11.99 -7.42
C LYS A 3 23.63 -10.63 -6.84
N LYS A 4 24.51 -9.89 -7.50
CA LYS A 4 24.99 -8.58 -7.02
C LYS A 4 23.98 -7.45 -7.34
N TYR A 5 23.21 -7.61 -8.42
CA TYR A 5 22.19 -6.64 -8.83
C TYR A 5 20.93 -6.75 -7.99
N LEU A 6 20.53 -7.97 -7.61
CA LEU A 6 19.36 -8.25 -6.76
C LEU A 6 19.49 -7.63 -5.36
N ARG A 7 20.70 -7.53 -4.80
CA ARG A 7 20.95 -6.91 -3.49
C ARG A 7 21.00 -5.39 -3.49
N LYS A 8 21.12 -4.76 -4.67
CA LYS A 8 21.38 -3.31 -4.77
C LYS A 8 20.23 -2.46 -4.22
N HIS A 9 19.00 -2.93 -4.34
CA HIS A 9 17.80 -2.19 -3.91
C HIS A 9 17.13 -2.80 -2.68
N PHE A 10 17.70 -3.85 -2.08
CA PHE A 10 17.13 -4.51 -0.91
C PHE A 10 16.90 -3.53 0.25
N ALA A 11 17.92 -2.79 0.64
CA ALA A 11 17.84 -1.82 1.74
C ALA A 11 16.81 -0.73 1.46
N LEU A 12 16.74 -0.24 0.22
CA LEU A 12 15.76 0.76 -0.20
C LEU A 12 14.33 0.23 -0.02
N TYR A 13 14.02 -0.94 -0.60
CA TYR A 13 12.68 -1.51 -0.47
C TYR A 13 12.33 -1.88 0.97
N LEU A 14 13.29 -2.35 1.75
CA LEU A 14 13.08 -2.62 3.17
C LEU A 14 12.74 -1.34 3.93
N CYS A 15 13.48 -0.26 3.71
CA CYS A 15 13.17 1.05 4.30
C CYS A 15 11.78 1.54 3.87
N LEU A 16 11.43 1.43 2.60
CA LEU A 16 10.11 1.84 2.10
C LEU A 16 8.97 1.03 2.74
N VAL A 17 9.13 -0.28 2.90
CA VAL A 17 8.15 -1.13 3.59
C VAL A 17 8.01 -0.72 5.06
N ILE A 18 9.13 -0.53 5.77
CA ILE A 18 9.09 -0.14 7.19
C ILE A 18 8.43 1.23 7.37
N LEU A 19 8.81 2.22 6.55
CA LEU A 19 8.23 3.57 6.63
C LEU A 19 6.74 3.56 6.30
N ASN A 20 6.34 2.78 5.29
CA ASN A 20 4.93 2.67 4.90
C ASN A 20 4.10 1.97 6.01
N LEU A 21 4.61 0.87 6.60
CA LEU A 21 3.95 0.22 7.74
C LEU A 21 3.86 1.14 8.96
N ALA A 22 4.93 1.88 9.27
CA ALA A 22 4.93 2.85 10.37
C ALA A 22 3.89 3.96 10.13
N PHE A 23 3.71 4.38 8.87
CA PHE A 23 2.71 5.37 8.49
C PHE A 23 1.28 4.80 8.62
N ILE A 24 0.99 3.61 8.06
CA ILE A 24 -0.30 2.95 8.14
C ILE A 24 -0.71 2.75 9.60
N TRP A 25 0.11 2.03 10.36
CA TRP A 25 -0.21 1.70 11.75
C TRP A 25 -0.17 2.92 12.66
N GLY A 26 0.71 3.90 12.38
CA GLY A 26 0.70 5.19 13.07
C GLY A 26 -0.63 5.92 12.94
N ASN A 27 -1.17 5.98 11.71
CA ASN A 27 -2.49 6.56 11.45
C ASN A 27 -3.62 5.77 12.15
N SER A 28 -3.48 4.46 12.28
CA SER A 28 -4.49 3.60 12.91
C SER A 28 -4.53 3.74 14.44
N PHE A 29 -3.44 4.18 15.07
CA PHE A 29 -3.43 4.56 16.49
C PHE A 29 -4.10 5.90 16.77
N VAL A 30 -4.26 6.77 15.77
CA VAL A 30 -4.89 8.09 15.97
C VAL A 30 -6.38 7.92 16.28
N PRO A 31 -6.88 8.52 17.39
CA PRO A 31 -8.30 8.48 17.73
C PRO A 31 -9.20 8.94 16.59
N GLY A 32 -10.40 8.35 16.50
CA GLY A 32 -11.34 8.60 15.41
C GLY A 32 -11.74 10.08 15.25
N GLU A 33 -11.87 10.83 16.36
CA GLU A 33 -12.17 12.26 16.34
C GLU A 33 -11.06 13.05 15.64
N ILE A 34 -9.79 12.88 16.07
CA ILE A 34 -8.65 13.59 15.48
C ILE A 34 -8.47 13.20 14.02
N SER A 35 -8.59 11.90 13.72
CA SER A 35 -8.54 11.39 12.34
C SER A 35 -9.68 11.98 11.49
N GLY A 36 -10.85 12.21 12.10
CA GLY A 36 -12.01 12.86 11.49
C GLY A 36 -11.73 14.33 11.15
N GLU A 37 -11.11 15.07 12.06
CA GLU A 37 -10.73 16.47 11.84
C GLU A 37 -9.69 16.61 10.72
N ILE A 38 -8.64 15.77 10.73
CA ILE A 38 -7.60 15.75 9.67
C ILE A 38 -8.23 15.43 8.31
N SER A 39 -9.05 14.38 8.25
CA SER A 39 -9.72 14.00 7.00
C SER A 39 -10.77 15.04 6.57
N GLY A 40 -11.39 15.75 7.52
CA GLY A 40 -12.30 16.87 7.26
C GLY A 40 -11.61 18.02 6.56
N GLY A 41 -10.45 18.45 7.04
CA GLY A 41 -9.66 19.51 6.39
C GLY A 41 -9.20 19.12 4.98
N ILE A 42 -8.81 17.84 4.77
CA ILE A 42 -8.48 17.35 3.42
C ILE A 42 -9.75 17.29 2.54
N PHE A 43 -10.87 16.85 3.12
CA PHE A 43 -12.15 16.77 2.42
C PHE A 43 -12.64 18.13 1.93
N GLU A 44 -12.46 19.21 2.71
CA GLU A 44 -12.82 20.57 2.31
C GLU A 44 -12.07 20.98 1.02
N VAL A 45 -10.79 20.64 0.91
CA VAL A 45 -9.97 20.93 -0.29
C VAL A 45 -10.47 20.18 -1.53
N PHE A 46 -11.02 18.98 -1.33
CA PHE A 46 -11.50 18.11 -2.40
C PHE A 46 -13.04 17.99 -2.43
N SER A 47 -13.76 18.89 -1.77
CA SER A 47 -15.22 18.83 -1.60
C SER A 47 -15.97 18.66 -2.91
N ASP A 48 -15.58 19.37 -3.96
CA ASP A 48 -16.21 19.31 -5.27
C ASP A 48 -16.10 17.90 -5.90
N LEU A 49 -14.95 17.25 -5.71
CA LEU A 49 -14.72 15.89 -6.23
C LEU A 49 -15.56 14.84 -5.48
N PHE A 50 -15.77 15.06 -4.18
CA PHE A 50 -16.50 14.12 -3.32
C PHE A 50 -17.98 14.51 -3.11
N ALA A 51 -18.44 15.65 -3.70
CA ALA A 51 -19.83 16.11 -3.61
C ALA A 51 -20.86 15.05 -4.07
N VAL A 52 -20.48 14.20 -5.04
CA VAL A 52 -21.31 13.08 -5.53
C VAL A 52 -21.68 12.10 -4.42
N PHE A 53 -20.86 11.97 -3.36
CA PHE A 53 -21.07 11.04 -2.25
C PHE A 53 -21.87 11.65 -1.08
N GLY A 54 -22.21 12.95 -1.15
CA GLY A 54 -22.95 13.66 -0.10
C GLY A 54 -22.31 13.46 1.28
N ASP A 55 -23.12 13.19 2.30
CA ASP A 55 -22.67 13.00 3.69
C ASP A 55 -21.66 11.85 3.89
N LYS A 56 -21.53 10.95 2.93
CA LYS A 56 -20.56 9.84 2.96
C LYS A 56 -19.21 10.19 2.36
N GLY A 57 -19.04 11.40 1.82
CA GLY A 57 -17.82 11.80 1.11
C GLY A 57 -16.55 11.64 1.96
N GLN A 58 -16.58 12.10 3.20
CA GLN A 58 -15.44 11.96 4.13
C GLN A 58 -15.13 10.48 4.45
N PHE A 59 -16.15 9.65 4.60
CA PHE A 59 -15.96 8.22 4.80
C PHE A 59 -15.29 7.57 3.59
N VAL A 60 -15.74 7.89 2.38
CA VAL A 60 -15.14 7.40 1.12
C VAL A 60 -13.69 7.86 0.99
N LEU A 61 -13.40 9.12 1.29
CA LEU A 61 -12.04 9.65 1.27
C LEU A 61 -11.10 8.85 2.18
N ARG A 62 -11.53 8.55 3.41
CA ARG A 62 -10.73 7.73 4.34
C ARG A 62 -10.47 6.32 3.80
N LYS A 63 -11.47 5.67 3.22
CA LYS A 63 -11.31 4.33 2.62
C LYS A 63 -10.36 4.36 1.42
N LEU A 64 -10.42 5.39 0.59
CA LEU A 64 -9.49 5.57 -0.52
C LEU A 64 -8.06 5.85 -0.04
N ALA A 65 -7.89 6.59 1.06
CA ALA A 65 -6.58 6.79 1.67
C ALA A 65 -5.97 5.46 2.12
N HIS A 66 -6.68 4.65 2.92
CA HIS A 66 -6.24 3.31 3.33
C HIS A 66 -5.93 2.41 2.12
N PHE A 67 -6.84 2.34 1.16
CA PHE A 67 -6.62 1.59 -0.09
C PHE A 67 -5.33 2.01 -0.80
N SER A 68 -5.03 3.30 -0.87
CA SER A 68 -3.81 3.82 -1.53
C SER A 68 -2.54 3.50 -0.72
N GLU A 69 -2.60 3.59 0.60
CA GLU A 69 -1.51 3.22 1.52
C GLU A 69 -1.14 1.74 1.37
N PHE A 70 -2.15 0.85 1.35
CA PHE A 70 -1.96 -0.58 1.13
C PHE A 70 -1.56 -0.92 -0.31
N THR A 71 -1.96 -0.12 -1.30
CA THR A 71 -1.45 -0.23 -2.67
C THR A 71 0.06 0.03 -2.72
N ALA A 72 0.53 1.07 -2.05
CA ALA A 72 1.96 1.34 -1.92
C ALA A 72 2.68 0.20 -1.19
N LEU A 73 2.10 -0.34 -0.10
CA LEU A 73 2.64 -1.49 0.62
C LEU A 73 2.82 -2.71 -0.29
N GLY A 74 1.79 -3.09 -1.04
CA GLY A 74 1.84 -4.22 -1.98
C GLY A 74 2.91 -4.05 -3.05
N PHE A 75 3.07 -2.83 -3.56
CA PHE A 75 4.11 -2.48 -4.51
C PHE A 75 5.52 -2.65 -3.91
N PHE A 76 5.75 -2.13 -2.71
CA PHE A 76 7.06 -2.21 -2.04
C PHE A 76 7.39 -3.62 -1.57
N LEU A 77 6.43 -4.37 -1.02
CA LEU A 77 6.61 -5.78 -0.62
C LEU A 77 6.99 -6.64 -1.83
N THR A 78 6.37 -6.42 -2.98
CA THR A 78 6.70 -7.13 -4.22
C THR A 78 8.13 -6.82 -4.66
N GLY A 79 8.53 -5.55 -4.59
CA GLY A 79 9.89 -5.11 -4.87
C GLY A 79 10.91 -5.72 -3.90
N LEU A 80 10.61 -5.71 -2.60
CA LEU A 80 11.44 -6.29 -1.55
C LEU A 80 11.64 -7.79 -1.75
N TRP A 81 10.54 -8.54 -1.94
CA TRP A 81 10.59 -10.00 -2.09
C TRP A 81 11.46 -10.44 -3.26
N ARG A 82 11.42 -9.71 -4.36
CA ARG A 82 12.28 -9.96 -5.53
C ARG A 82 13.76 -9.74 -5.26
N ASN A 83 14.11 -8.87 -4.32
CA ASN A 83 15.50 -8.68 -3.90
C ASN A 83 15.98 -9.76 -2.93
N ILE A 84 15.05 -10.52 -2.32
CA ILE A 84 15.34 -11.64 -1.42
C ILE A 84 15.41 -12.97 -2.19
N SER A 85 14.44 -13.21 -3.07
CA SER A 85 14.23 -14.46 -3.76
C SER A 85 14.46 -14.31 -5.27
N CYS A 86 15.25 -15.23 -5.84
CA CYS A 86 15.44 -15.31 -7.29
C CYS A 86 14.21 -15.86 -8.03
N ARG A 87 13.22 -16.37 -7.30
CA ARG A 87 11.95 -16.86 -7.87
C ARG A 87 10.85 -15.84 -7.66
N GLU A 88 10.00 -15.67 -8.65
CA GLU A 88 8.79 -14.86 -8.53
C GLU A 88 7.76 -15.61 -7.68
N HIS A 89 7.81 -15.39 -6.36
CA HIS A 89 6.77 -15.88 -5.46
C HIS A 89 5.65 -14.85 -5.38
N VAL A 90 4.46 -15.26 -5.78
CA VAL A 90 3.23 -14.45 -5.70
C VAL A 90 2.70 -14.43 -4.26
N THR A 91 2.81 -15.55 -3.58
CA THR A 91 2.15 -15.80 -2.29
C THR A 91 2.72 -14.96 -1.14
N ALA A 92 4.04 -14.84 -1.04
CA ALA A 92 4.66 -14.19 0.11
C ALA A 92 4.35 -12.70 0.24
N PRO A 93 4.47 -11.84 -0.80
CA PRO A 93 4.06 -10.44 -0.71
C PRO A 93 2.59 -10.27 -0.37
N LEU A 94 1.70 -11.11 -0.92
CA LEU A 94 0.27 -11.05 -0.67
C LEU A 94 -0.08 -11.48 0.75
N LEU A 95 0.53 -12.56 1.27
CA LEU A 95 0.30 -12.99 2.65
C LEU A 95 0.82 -11.98 3.67
N LEU A 96 1.98 -11.37 3.42
CA LEU A 96 2.51 -10.31 4.28
C LEU A 96 1.61 -9.07 4.25
N GLY A 97 1.09 -8.69 3.09
CA GLY A 97 0.14 -7.59 2.96
C GLY A 97 -1.19 -7.88 3.66
N LEU A 98 -1.72 -9.09 3.53
CA LEU A 98 -2.92 -9.51 4.26
C LEU A 98 -2.71 -9.49 5.78
N ALA A 99 -1.57 -9.99 6.25
CA ALA A 99 -1.21 -9.95 7.66
C ALA A 99 -1.12 -8.50 8.16
N ALA A 100 -0.53 -7.59 7.37
CA ALA A 100 -0.47 -6.17 7.71
C ALA A 100 -1.86 -5.54 7.82
N ALA A 101 -2.81 -5.87 6.93
CA ALA A 101 -4.20 -5.41 7.00
C ALA A 101 -4.93 -5.93 8.24
N CYS A 102 -4.74 -7.22 8.59
CA CYS A 102 -5.30 -7.77 9.81
C CYS A 102 -4.74 -7.10 11.09
N ILE A 103 -3.44 -6.77 11.09
CA ILE A 103 -2.81 -6.04 12.20
C ILE A 103 -3.38 -4.62 12.29
N ASP A 104 -3.55 -3.94 11.17
CA ASP A 104 -4.13 -2.60 11.12
C ASP A 104 -5.52 -2.56 11.76
N GLU A 105 -6.41 -3.44 11.33
CA GLU A 105 -7.75 -3.55 11.90
C GLU A 105 -7.74 -3.96 13.38
N THR A 106 -6.75 -4.76 13.80
CA THR A 106 -6.56 -5.09 15.22
C THR A 106 -6.17 -3.87 16.02
N ILE A 107 -5.28 -3.01 15.50
CA ILE A 107 -4.89 -1.74 16.14
C ILE A 107 -6.11 -0.84 16.28
N GLN A 108 -6.97 -0.75 15.26
CA GLN A 108 -8.16 0.07 15.28
C GLN A 108 -9.17 -0.33 16.36
N ILE A 109 -9.24 -1.61 16.75
CA ILE A 109 -10.08 -2.05 17.89
C ILE A 109 -9.72 -1.31 19.19
N PHE A 110 -8.44 -1.03 19.38
CA PHE A 110 -7.93 -0.35 20.58
C PHE A 110 -7.91 1.17 20.47
N SER A 111 -8.25 1.73 19.31
CA SER A 111 -8.25 3.17 19.06
C SER A 111 -9.64 3.77 19.34
N PRO A 112 -9.78 4.70 20.31
CA PRO A 112 -11.07 5.29 20.66
C PRO A 112 -11.77 5.94 19.46
N GLY A 113 -13.08 5.69 19.31
CA GLY A 113 -13.88 6.25 18.20
C GLY A 113 -13.63 5.63 16.84
N ARG A 114 -12.86 4.54 16.75
CA ARG A 114 -12.71 3.74 15.54
C ARG A 114 -13.46 2.42 15.67
N GLY A 115 -14.02 1.94 14.55
CA GLY A 115 -14.64 0.62 14.45
C GLY A 115 -13.79 -0.26 13.55
N SER A 116 -13.48 -1.47 14.00
CA SER A 116 -12.86 -2.51 13.17
C SER A 116 -13.90 -3.21 12.31
N SER A 117 -13.56 -3.51 11.08
CA SER A 117 -14.46 -4.17 10.13
C SER A 117 -13.71 -5.16 9.23
N LEU A 118 -14.25 -6.38 9.11
CA LEU A 118 -13.72 -7.33 8.14
C LEU A 118 -13.78 -6.81 6.69
N ILE A 119 -14.73 -5.92 6.39
CA ILE A 119 -14.81 -5.29 5.07
C ILE A 119 -13.57 -4.42 4.83
N ASP A 120 -13.07 -3.75 5.86
CA ASP A 120 -11.88 -2.90 5.75
C ASP A 120 -10.63 -3.73 5.49
N VAL A 121 -10.47 -4.89 6.12
CA VAL A 121 -9.40 -5.84 5.77
C VAL A 121 -9.43 -6.20 4.28
N TRP A 122 -10.62 -6.41 3.69
CA TRP A 122 -10.73 -6.73 2.27
C TRP A 122 -10.45 -5.55 1.36
N ILE A 123 -10.82 -4.33 1.75
CA ILE A 123 -10.48 -3.10 1.01
C ILE A 123 -8.96 -2.93 0.99
N ASP A 124 -8.31 -3.04 2.15
CA ASP A 124 -6.87 -2.91 2.30
C ASP A 124 -6.11 -4.00 1.53
N PHE A 125 -6.56 -5.24 1.65
CA PHE A 125 -5.98 -6.35 0.89
C PHE A 125 -6.17 -6.20 -0.62
N SER A 126 -7.29 -5.64 -1.08
CA SER A 126 -7.47 -5.33 -2.51
C SER A 126 -6.48 -4.26 -2.98
N GLY A 127 -6.14 -3.29 -2.12
CA GLY A 127 -5.03 -2.36 -2.35
C GLY A 127 -3.70 -3.09 -2.52
N VAL A 128 -3.36 -4.01 -1.60
CA VAL A 128 -2.14 -4.86 -1.72
C VAL A 128 -2.10 -5.59 -3.05
N CYS A 129 -3.20 -6.20 -3.48
CA CYS A 129 -3.30 -6.90 -4.77
C CYS A 129 -3.03 -5.94 -5.94
N LEU A 130 -3.61 -4.74 -5.91
CA LEU A 130 -3.36 -3.73 -6.94
C LEU A 130 -1.88 -3.33 -6.96
N GLY A 131 -1.27 -3.06 -5.82
CA GLY A 131 0.15 -2.71 -5.71
C GLY A 131 1.07 -3.80 -6.24
N PHE A 132 0.75 -5.07 -5.94
CA PHE A 132 1.43 -6.23 -6.50
C PHE A 132 1.36 -6.24 -8.04
N LEU A 133 0.16 -6.05 -8.61
CA LEU A 133 -0.04 -6.02 -10.06
C LEU A 133 0.71 -4.85 -10.71
N LEU A 134 0.65 -3.66 -10.13
CA LEU A 134 1.36 -2.48 -10.62
C LEU A 134 2.88 -2.70 -10.62
N SER A 135 3.44 -3.31 -9.57
CA SER A 135 4.86 -3.64 -9.50
C SER A 135 5.29 -4.62 -10.61
N ARG A 136 4.45 -5.61 -10.91
CA ARG A 136 4.71 -6.56 -12.01
C ARG A 136 4.58 -5.91 -13.38
N LEU A 137 3.54 -5.10 -13.58
CA LEU A 137 3.31 -4.39 -14.83
C LEU A 137 4.48 -3.43 -15.14
N LEU A 138 4.88 -2.62 -14.15
CA LEU A 138 5.99 -1.69 -14.33
C LEU A 138 7.26 -2.43 -14.76
N ARG A 139 7.56 -3.56 -14.12
CA ARG A 139 8.72 -4.36 -14.54
C ARG A 139 8.59 -4.85 -15.97
N HIS A 140 7.46 -5.46 -16.31
CA HIS A 140 7.26 -5.98 -17.67
C HIS A 140 7.47 -4.89 -18.73
N LEU A 141 6.98 -3.66 -18.45
CA LEU A 141 7.19 -2.52 -19.34
C LEU A 141 8.66 -2.10 -19.42
N LEU A 142 9.39 -2.11 -18.30
CA LEU A 142 10.82 -1.78 -18.26
C LEU A 142 11.66 -2.83 -19.02
N ASP A 143 11.37 -4.12 -18.84
CA ASP A 143 12.07 -5.22 -19.50
C ASP A 143 11.83 -5.17 -21.03
N ARG A 144 10.61 -4.90 -21.46
CA ARG A 144 10.28 -4.66 -22.88
C ARG A 144 11.04 -3.46 -23.46
N LYS A 145 11.16 -2.37 -22.71
CA LYS A 145 11.89 -1.16 -23.16
C LYS A 145 13.38 -1.44 -23.28
N ALA A 146 13.95 -2.21 -22.35
CA ALA A 146 15.35 -2.63 -22.40
C ALA A 146 15.63 -3.53 -23.61
N ALA A 147 14.75 -4.51 -23.88
CA ALA A 147 14.88 -5.39 -25.04
C ALA A 147 14.81 -4.66 -26.39
N ARG A 148 14.03 -3.57 -26.47
CA ARG A 148 13.93 -2.75 -27.70
C ARG A 148 15.15 -1.89 -27.97
N LYS A 149 15.96 -1.58 -26.94
CA LYS A 149 17.15 -0.74 -27.12
C LYS A 149 18.37 -1.47 -27.66
N GLY A 150 18.32 -2.81 -27.79
CA GLY A 150 19.40 -3.64 -28.33
C GLY A 150 20.70 -3.55 -27.50
N PRO A 151 21.64 -4.48 -27.66
CA PRO A 151 22.99 -4.27 -27.18
C PRO A 151 23.61 -3.11 -28.01
N HIS A 152 24.02 -2.06 -27.33
CA HIS A 152 24.87 -1.06 -27.94
C HIS A 152 26.17 -1.78 -28.32
N THR A 153 26.36 -2.08 -29.61
CA THR A 153 27.62 -2.52 -30.21
C THR A 153 28.63 -1.37 -30.16
#